data_c3196dae2e780840f3d53e1783ae6846
#
_entry.id   c3196dae2e780840f3d53e1783ae6846
#
_cell.length_a   1.000
_cell.length_b   1.000
_cell.length_c   1.000
_cell.angle_alpha   90.00
_cell.angle_beta   90.00
_cell.angle_gamma   90.00
#
_symmetry.space_group_name_H-M   'P 1'
#
loop_
_entity.id
_entity.type
_entity.pdbx_description
1 polymer ?
#
loop_
_entity_poly.entity_id
_entity_poly.type
_entity_poly.pdbx_seq_one_letter_code
_entity_poly.pdbx_strand_id
1 'polypeptide(L)'
;MIASPQAASRSSASPVAGQPPSGSPAPMEKLSPPVWPGPLRLAGNGLDRQLPCRVLQSPLAGVSDRIFRNLVRRWAPEALLFTEMVNATSLELGHGRGKVEELALDAGPIGVQLFDHRPEAMAEAARRAEASGAFLIDINMGCPVRKIARKGGGSGLLRDPELAMRIVAAVAGAVRIPVTVKTRLGWCGSSADPVGFALSLQNAGARALTLHGRTREQGFQGQADWAAIARVKRALTIPLIANGDVRSPEDALRCLALTGADGVMVGRGTMGAPWLVGRIDAALRGLPVPPIPDAGQRLALAAEQLEALLAARGEKGLLIARKHLGWTCQGFAGAAELRHGLMRAGTPEATRELLARAADGFGSSRP
;
A
#
# COMPACT_ATOMS: atom_id res chain seq x y z
N MET A 1 62.39 -15.82 30.98
CA MET A 1 61.45 -15.63 32.10
C MET A 1 60.35 -14.69 31.62
N ILE A 2 59.21 -15.25 31.21
CA ILE A 2 58.08 -14.53 30.63
C ILE A 2 56.91 -14.69 31.59
N ALA A 3 56.46 -13.58 32.14
CA ALA A 3 55.35 -13.54 33.07
C ALA A 3 54.00 -13.51 32.28
N SER A 4 53.08 -14.41 32.66
CA SER A 4 51.68 -14.43 32.16
C SER A 4 50.81 -13.40 32.89
N PRO A 5 49.85 -12.73 32.21
CA PRO A 5 48.87 -11.90 32.90
C PRO A 5 47.63 -12.71 33.31
N GLN A 6 47.16 -12.42 34.50
CA GLN A 6 46.00 -12.97 35.18
C GLN A 6 44.70 -12.63 34.45
N ALA A 7 43.77 -13.59 34.40
CA ALA A 7 42.41 -13.45 33.91
C ALA A 7 41.55 -12.68 34.92
N ALA A 8 40.95 -11.59 34.49
CA ALA A 8 39.91 -10.85 35.22
C ALA A 8 38.53 -11.48 34.94
N SER A 9 37.90 -11.95 35.99
CA SER A 9 36.51 -12.46 36.00
C SER A 9 35.51 -11.34 35.69
N ARG A 10 34.77 -11.47 34.58
CA ARG A 10 33.62 -10.60 34.27
C ARG A 10 32.36 -11.22 34.87
N SER A 11 31.80 -10.54 35.85
CA SER A 11 30.46 -10.75 36.38
C SER A 11 29.40 -10.43 35.30
N SER A 12 28.62 -11.42 34.91
CA SER A 12 27.49 -11.29 34.00
C SER A 12 26.24 -10.86 34.81
N ALA A 13 25.93 -9.58 34.79
CA ALA A 13 24.62 -9.09 35.21
C ALA A 13 23.67 -9.11 33.99
N SER A 14 22.65 -9.99 34.05
CA SER A 14 21.55 -10.03 33.08
C SER A 14 20.67 -8.77 33.23
N PRO A 15 20.23 -8.12 32.13
CA PRO A 15 19.27 -7.04 32.23
C PRO A 15 17.87 -7.58 32.56
N VAL A 16 17.30 -7.10 33.65
CA VAL A 16 15.91 -7.32 34.04
C VAL A 16 15.01 -6.74 32.96
N ALA A 17 14.18 -7.58 32.36
CA ALA A 17 13.16 -7.16 31.41
C ALA A 17 12.12 -6.26 32.14
N GLY A 18 12.12 -4.97 31.80
CA GLY A 18 11.12 -4.03 32.26
C GLY A 18 9.74 -4.42 31.71
N GLN A 19 8.77 -4.60 32.61
CA GLN A 19 7.36 -4.76 32.25
C GLN A 19 6.87 -3.53 31.48
N PRO A 20 6.04 -3.70 30.42
CA PRO A 20 5.41 -2.58 29.76
C PRO A 20 4.44 -1.87 30.73
N PRO A 21 4.30 -0.55 30.67
CA PRO A 21 3.39 0.18 31.53
C PRO A 21 1.94 -0.28 31.29
N SER A 22 1.31 -0.78 32.33
CA SER A 22 -0.11 -1.13 32.41
C SER A 22 -0.95 0.16 32.56
N GLY A 23 -0.99 0.98 31.51
CA GLY A 23 -1.94 2.07 31.38
C GLY A 23 -3.06 1.64 30.45
N SER A 24 -4.28 1.43 30.98
CA SER A 24 -5.46 1.35 30.13
C SER A 24 -5.52 2.60 29.27
N PRO A 25 -5.71 2.49 27.94
CA PRO A 25 -5.86 3.67 27.11
C PRO A 25 -7.05 4.48 27.62
N ALA A 26 -6.86 5.79 27.78
CA ALA A 26 -7.95 6.72 28.10
C ALA A 26 -9.13 6.48 27.13
N PRO A 27 -10.39 6.65 27.57
CA PRO A 27 -11.54 6.47 26.71
C PRO A 27 -11.36 7.32 25.46
N MET A 28 -11.33 6.67 24.28
CA MET A 28 -11.16 7.35 23.00
C MET A 28 -12.35 8.29 22.81
N GLU A 29 -12.09 9.59 22.88
CA GLU A 29 -13.01 10.60 22.41
C GLU A 29 -13.49 10.18 21.01
N LYS A 30 -14.82 10.15 20.79
CA LYS A 30 -15.38 9.72 19.48
C LYS A 30 -14.91 10.72 18.43
N LEU A 31 -13.88 10.34 17.69
CA LEU A 31 -13.38 11.14 16.58
C LEU A 31 -14.48 11.27 15.52
N SER A 32 -14.90 12.49 15.26
CA SER A 32 -15.84 12.78 14.18
C SER A 32 -15.14 12.66 12.84
N PRO A 33 -15.83 12.18 11.80
CA PRO A 33 -15.27 12.15 10.46
C PRO A 33 -14.94 13.57 9.98
N PRO A 34 -13.83 13.75 9.25
CA PRO A 34 -13.49 15.05 8.69
C PRO A 34 -14.58 15.49 7.70
N VAL A 35 -14.88 16.78 7.70
CA VAL A 35 -15.82 17.36 6.73
C VAL A 35 -15.04 17.94 5.56
N TRP A 36 -15.32 17.46 4.34
CA TRP A 36 -14.75 18.01 3.12
C TRP A 36 -15.82 18.68 2.24
N PRO A 37 -15.48 19.78 1.55
CA PRO A 37 -16.43 20.52 0.73
C PRO A 37 -16.83 19.82 -0.58
N GLY A 38 -16.41 18.57 -0.78
CA GLY A 38 -16.71 17.80 -2.00
C GLY A 38 -15.69 16.71 -2.29
N PRO A 39 -15.68 16.15 -3.51
CA PRO A 39 -14.77 15.09 -3.91
C PRO A 39 -13.31 15.57 -3.88
N LEU A 40 -12.38 14.62 -3.75
CA LEU A 40 -10.96 14.89 -3.91
C LEU A 40 -10.66 15.24 -5.36
N ARG A 41 -10.23 16.48 -5.62
CA ARG A 41 -9.91 16.97 -6.95
C ARG A 41 -8.42 16.79 -7.23
N LEU A 42 -8.10 16.21 -8.37
CA LEU A 42 -6.76 16.01 -8.88
C LEU A 42 -6.66 16.71 -10.25
N ALA A 43 -5.96 17.81 -10.27
CA ALA A 43 -5.75 18.57 -11.51
C ALA A 43 -4.87 17.75 -12.47
N GLY A 44 -5.26 17.69 -13.73
CA GLY A 44 -4.45 17.14 -14.82
C GLY A 44 -3.83 18.23 -15.68
N ASN A 45 -3.06 17.85 -16.66
CA ASN A 45 -2.57 18.74 -17.70
C ASN A 45 -3.56 18.77 -18.88
N GLY A 46 -4.79 19.23 -18.57
CA GLY A 46 -5.92 19.30 -19.49
C GLY A 46 -6.99 18.21 -19.31
N LEU A 47 -6.83 17.30 -18.34
CA LEU A 47 -7.85 16.32 -17.98
C LEU A 47 -7.87 16.09 -16.47
N ASP A 48 -8.70 16.85 -15.76
CA ASP A 48 -8.88 16.73 -14.32
C ASP A 48 -9.61 15.43 -13.93
N ARG A 49 -9.39 14.99 -12.70
CA ARG A 49 -10.06 13.84 -12.10
C ARG A 49 -10.68 14.21 -10.76
N GLN A 50 -11.76 13.53 -10.42
CA GLN A 50 -12.45 13.68 -9.14
C GLN A 50 -12.65 12.29 -8.52
N LEU A 51 -12.39 12.18 -7.23
CA LEU A 51 -12.58 10.97 -6.45
C LEU A 51 -13.56 11.26 -5.32
N PRO A 52 -14.72 10.61 -5.30
CA PRO A 52 -15.66 10.73 -4.19
C PRO A 52 -15.14 10.05 -2.92
N CYS A 53 -14.32 9.02 -3.06
CA CYS A 53 -13.68 8.27 -1.99
C CYS A 53 -12.31 8.86 -1.64
N ARG A 54 -12.03 9.00 -0.33
CA ARG A 54 -10.75 9.52 0.18
C ARG A 54 -9.85 8.45 0.76
N VAL A 55 -10.20 7.20 0.51
CA VAL A 55 -9.38 6.04 0.85
C VAL A 55 -8.81 5.45 -0.44
N LEU A 56 -7.50 5.27 -0.48
CA LEU A 56 -6.77 4.72 -1.60
C LEU A 56 -6.15 3.38 -1.20
N GLN A 57 -6.22 2.37 -2.09
CA GLN A 57 -5.49 1.12 -1.90
C GLN A 57 -4.08 1.28 -2.45
N SER A 58 -3.07 1.01 -1.64
CA SER A 58 -1.67 1.17 -2.01
C SER A 58 -1.22 0.20 -3.11
N PRO A 59 -0.35 0.62 -4.04
CA PRO A 59 0.37 -0.30 -4.90
C PRO A 59 1.25 -1.24 -4.07
N LEU A 60 1.04 -2.53 -4.19
CA LEU A 60 1.74 -3.58 -3.43
C LEU A 60 2.28 -4.64 -4.39
N ALA A 61 3.62 -4.67 -4.57
CA ALA A 61 4.27 -5.63 -5.45
C ALA A 61 3.95 -7.08 -5.04
N GLY A 62 3.48 -7.86 -6.00
CA GLY A 62 3.04 -9.24 -5.80
C GLY A 62 1.69 -9.36 -5.07
N VAL A 63 0.96 -8.29 -4.81
CA VAL A 63 -0.32 -8.31 -4.10
C VAL A 63 -1.43 -7.62 -4.89
N SER A 64 -1.21 -6.38 -5.34
CA SER A 64 -2.25 -5.57 -5.98
C SER A 64 -2.38 -5.86 -7.48
N ASP A 65 -2.38 -7.15 -7.85
CA ASP A 65 -2.77 -7.59 -9.18
C ASP A 65 -4.28 -7.34 -9.44
N ARG A 66 -4.75 -7.56 -10.66
CA ARG A 66 -6.15 -7.35 -11.01
C ARG A 66 -7.11 -8.19 -10.16
N ILE A 67 -6.74 -9.43 -9.84
CA ILE A 67 -7.59 -10.32 -9.02
C ILE A 67 -7.79 -9.72 -7.64
N PHE A 68 -6.74 -9.26 -6.98
CA PHE A 68 -6.83 -8.60 -5.68
C PHE A 68 -7.60 -7.27 -5.76
N ARG A 69 -7.35 -6.45 -6.80
CA ARG A 69 -8.11 -5.19 -6.99
C ARG A 69 -9.61 -5.46 -7.14
N ASN A 70 -10.00 -6.50 -7.87
CA ASN A 70 -11.42 -6.90 -8.01
C ASN A 70 -12.05 -7.28 -6.67
N LEU A 71 -11.30 -7.94 -5.78
CA LEU A 71 -11.79 -8.22 -4.42
C LEU A 71 -12.00 -6.92 -3.63
N VAL A 72 -11.05 -5.98 -3.66
CA VAL A 72 -11.19 -4.67 -2.98
C VAL A 72 -12.35 -3.88 -3.57
N ARG A 73 -12.54 -3.92 -4.88
CA ARG A 73 -13.58 -3.17 -5.60
C ARG A 73 -15.01 -3.49 -5.15
N ARG A 74 -15.27 -4.71 -4.74
CA ARG A 74 -16.60 -5.11 -4.18
C ARG A 74 -16.99 -4.32 -2.95
N TRP A 75 -16.01 -3.97 -2.13
CA TRP A 75 -16.22 -3.26 -0.86
C TRP A 75 -16.08 -1.75 -1.01
N ALA A 76 -15.33 -1.30 -2.02
CA ALA A 76 -15.01 0.09 -2.26
C ALA A 76 -15.08 0.42 -3.76
N PRO A 77 -16.30 0.49 -4.35
CA PRO A 77 -16.48 0.66 -5.79
C PRO A 77 -15.92 1.97 -6.35
N GLU A 78 -15.82 3.01 -5.54
CA GLU A 78 -15.36 4.35 -5.94
C GLU A 78 -13.90 4.65 -5.51
N ALA A 79 -13.26 3.75 -4.75
CA ALA A 79 -11.89 3.98 -4.28
C ALA A 79 -10.87 3.94 -5.43
N LEU A 80 -9.85 4.80 -5.36
CA LEU A 80 -8.71 4.71 -6.26
C LEU A 80 -7.83 3.53 -5.85
N LEU A 81 -7.71 2.56 -6.75
CA LEU A 81 -6.83 1.41 -6.60
C LEU A 81 -5.62 1.58 -7.53
N PHE A 82 -4.53 0.90 -7.20
CA PHE A 82 -3.30 0.99 -7.99
C PHE A 82 -2.86 -0.36 -8.52
N THR A 83 -2.27 -0.36 -9.71
CA THR A 83 -1.54 -1.52 -10.21
C THR A 83 -0.37 -1.84 -9.28
N GLU A 84 0.19 -3.03 -9.40
CA GLU A 84 1.58 -3.22 -8.95
C GLU A 84 2.48 -2.24 -9.70
N MET A 85 3.63 -1.91 -9.10
CA MET A 85 4.58 -1.01 -9.77
C MET A 85 5.12 -1.62 -11.07
N VAL A 86 5.16 -0.81 -12.12
CA VAL A 86 5.64 -1.16 -13.46
C VAL A 86 6.97 -0.46 -13.73
N ASN A 87 7.99 -1.22 -14.10
CA ASN A 87 9.27 -0.63 -14.51
C ASN A 87 9.17 -0.10 -15.94
N ALA A 88 9.46 1.19 -16.13
CA ALA A 88 9.32 1.85 -17.42
C ALA A 88 10.25 1.28 -18.49
N THR A 89 11.54 1.03 -18.15
CA THR A 89 12.49 0.36 -19.04
C THR A 89 12.02 -1.04 -19.45
N SER A 90 11.50 -1.82 -18.49
CA SER A 90 10.99 -3.15 -18.79
C SER A 90 9.77 -3.11 -19.71
N LEU A 91 8.89 -2.11 -19.52
CA LEU A 91 7.73 -1.90 -20.39
C LEU A 91 8.14 -1.53 -21.82
N GLU A 92 9.17 -0.70 -21.98
CA GLU A 92 9.79 -0.36 -23.26
C GLU A 92 10.27 -1.64 -24.00
N LEU A 93 10.91 -2.57 -23.27
CA LEU A 93 11.37 -3.85 -23.77
C LEU A 93 10.26 -4.91 -23.94
N GLY A 94 8.99 -4.54 -23.73
CA GLY A 94 7.84 -5.44 -23.89
C GLY A 94 7.50 -6.30 -22.68
N HIS A 95 8.21 -6.13 -21.55
CA HIS A 95 7.91 -6.85 -20.32
C HIS A 95 6.91 -6.09 -19.44
N GLY A 96 6.01 -6.83 -18.78
CA GLY A 96 5.02 -6.24 -17.86
C GLY A 96 3.86 -5.51 -18.54
N ARG A 97 3.69 -5.67 -19.86
CA ARG A 97 2.59 -5.08 -20.64
C ARG A 97 1.22 -5.39 -20.05
N GLY A 98 0.98 -6.64 -19.65
CA GLY A 98 -0.31 -7.05 -19.08
C GLY A 98 -0.74 -6.21 -17.88
N LYS A 99 0.20 -5.68 -17.08
CA LYS A 99 -0.14 -4.78 -15.96
C LYS A 99 -0.74 -3.43 -16.39
N VAL A 100 -0.53 -3.05 -17.65
CA VAL A 100 -1.02 -1.80 -18.24
C VAL A 100 -2.20 -2.10 -19.19
N GLU A 101 -2.09 -3.12 -20.01
CA GLU A 101 -3.11 -3.50 -21.00
C GLU A 101 -4.38 -4.06 -20.34
N GLU A 102 -4.25 -4.73 -19.18
CA GLU A 102 -5.38 -5.26 -18.42
C GLU A 102 -6.26 -4.17 -17.75
N LEU A 103 -5.88 -2.88 -17.81
CA LEU A 103 -6.65 -1.79 -17.18
C LEU A 103 -8.09 -1.71 -17.71
N ALA A 104 -8.30 -2.00 -19.00
CA ALA A 104 -9.64 -2.02 -19.58
C ALA A 104 -10.56 -3.10 -18.98
N LEU A 105 -10.00 -4.06 -18.27
CA LEU A 105 -10.72 -5.13 -17.56
C LEU A 105 -11.00 -4.81 -16.09
N ASP A 106 -10.41 -3.73 -15.56
CA ASP A 106 -10.67 -3.27 -14.20
C ASP A 106 -11.93 -2.40 -14.14
N ALA A 107 -12.72 -2.53 -13.09
CA ALA A 107 -13.82 -1.64 -12.82
C ALA A 107 -13.36 -0.42 -12.00
N GLY A 108 -13.90 0.77 -12.31
CA GLY A 108 -13.66 2.01 -11.56
C GLY A 108 -12.23 2.60 -11.74
N PRO A 109 -11.83 3.56 -10.89
CA PRO A 109 -10.59 4.30 -11.07
C PRO A 109 -9.36 3.48 -10.70
N ILE A 110 -8.42 3.34 -11.66
CA ILE A 110 -7.13 2.66 -11.47
C ILE A 110 -5.99 3.61 -11.78
N GLY A 111 -5.11 3.82 -10.79
CA GLY A 111 -3.83 4.49 -10.97
C GLY A 111 -2.74 3.50 -11.43
N VAL A 112 -1.94 3.89 -12.40
CA VAL A 112 -0.78 3.10 -12.82
C VAL A 112 0.45 3.63 -12.11
N GLN A 113 1.08 2.78 -11.29
CA GLN A 113 2.32 3.16 -10.63
C GLN A 113 3.53 2.76 -11.45
N LEU A 114 4.32 3.76 -11.86
CA LEU A 114 5.56 3.61 -12.63
C LEU A 114 6.79 3.81 -11.75
N PHE A 115 7.89 3.15 -12.08
CA PHE A 115 9.19 3.42 -11.50
C PHE A 115 10.32 3.22 -12.51
N ASP A 116 11.26 4.12 -12.53
CA ASP A 116 12.54 4.04 -13.23
C ASP A 116 13.44 5.20 -12.75
N HIS A 117 14.64 5.33 -13.32
CA HIS A 117 15.55 6.44 -13.14
C HIS A 117 15.76 7.26 -14.43
N ARG A 118 15.15 6.85 -15.54
CA ARG A 118 15.24 7.52 -16.85
C ARG A 118 13.97 8.33 -17.12
N PRO A 119 14.05 9.69 -17.18
CA PRO A 119 12.88 10.54 -17.41
C PRO A 119 12.15 10.20 -18.72
N GLU A 120 12.86 9.92 -19.81
CA GLU A 120 12.30 9.64 -21.12
C GLU A 120 11.50 8.33 -21.13
N ALA A 121 12.05 7.27 -20.51
CA ALA A 121 11.36 5.99 -20.38
C ALA A 121 10.10 6.13 -19.51
N MET A 122 10.17 6.92 -18.43
CA MET A 122 9.03 7.20 -17.57
C MET A 122 7.92 7.95 -18.31
N ALA A 123 8.29 8.95 -19.13
CA ALA A 123 7.35 9.71 -19.96
C ALA A 123 6.67 8.81 -21.00
N GLU A 124 7.41 7.94 -21.67
CA GLU A 124 6.84 7.00 -22.64
C GLU A 124 5.93 5.96 -22.00
N ALA A 125 6.34 5.39 -20.86
CA ALA A 125 5.51 4.48 -20.10
C ALA A 125 4.20 5.13 -19.61
N ALA A 126 4.25 6.42 -19.26
CA ALA A 126 3.09 7.18 -18.85
C ALA A 126 2.11 7.39 -20.02
N ARG A 127 2.58 7.72 -21.24
CA ARG A 127 1.73 7.82 -22.44
C ARG A 127 1.01 6.50 -22.73
N ARG A 128 1.71 5.37 -22.64
CA ARG A 128 1.12 4.04 -22.85
C ARG A 128 0.06 3.74 -21.79
N ALA A 129 0.31 4.06 -20.53
CA ALA A 129 -0.64 3.86 -19.47
C ALA A 129 -1.89 4.75 -19.64
N GLU A 130 -1.73 6.01 -20.05
CA GLU A 130 -2.84 6.90 -20.37
C GLU A 130 -3.67 6.36 -21.53
N ALA A 131 -3.02 5.94 -22.62
CA ALA A 131 -3.68 5.34 -23.77
C ALA A 131 -4.44 4.04 -23.42
N SER A 132 -3.98 3.32 -22.41
CA SER A 132 -4.66 2.11 -21.88
C SER A 132 -5.78 2.42 -20.88
N GLY A 133 -6.10 3.69 -20.62
CA GLY A 133 -7.21 4.09 -19.76
C GLY A 133 -6.85 4.33 -18.29
N ALA A 134 -5.58 4.56 -17.96
CA ALA A 134 -5.20 4.92 -16.59
C ALA A 134 -5.98 6.14 -16.10
N PHE A 135 -6.47 6.06 -14.86
CA PHE A 135 -7.13 7.20 -14.23
C PHE A 135 -6.13 8.31 -13.87
N LEU A 136 -4.95 7.94 -13.44
CA LEU A 136 -3.80 8.81 -13.20
C LEU A 136 -2.49 8.01 -13.30
N ILE A 137 -1.36 8.73 -13.41
CA ILE A 137 -0.03 8.16 -13.30
C ILE A 137 0.52 8.44 -11.90
N ASP A 138 1.03 7.42 -11.23
CA ASP A 138 1.71 7.57 -9.94
C ASP A 138 3.19 7.19 -10.07
N ILE A 139 4.07 8.07 -9.61
CA ILE A 139 5.53 7.85 -9.66
C ILE A 139 5.98 7.27 -8.32
N ASN A 140 6.62 6.09 -8.35
CA ASN A 140 7.16 5.47 -7.16
C ASN A 140 8.51 6.08 -6.77
N MET A 141 8.55 6.78 -5.65
CA MET A 141 9.77 7.31 -5.01
C MET A 141 9.95 6.78 -3.57
N GLY A 142 9.30 5.65 -3.23
CA GLY A 142 9.28 5.13 -1.86
C GLY A 142 9.66 3.65 -1.71
N CYS A 143 9.80 2.87 -2.79
CA CYS A 143 10.12 1.45 -2.72
C CYS A 143 11.50 1.22 -2.11
N PRO A 144 11.62 0.50 -0.96
CA PRO A 144 12.89 0.33 -0.26
C PRO A 144 13.75 -0.84 -0.80
N VAL A 145 13.28 -1.54 -1.84
CA VAL A 145 13.97 -2.72 -2.40
C VAL A 145 15.36 -2.33 -2.90
N ARG A 146 16.40 -2.95 -2.34
CA ARG A 146 17.81 -2.62 -2.61
C ARG A 146 18.15 -2.62 -4.10
N LYS A 147 17.67 -3.62 -4.86
CA LYS A 147 17.92 -3.74 -6.31
C LYS A 147 17.38 -2.54 -7.10
N ILE A 148 16.23 -2.00 -6.71
CA ILE A 148 15.60 -0.83 -7.33
C ILE A 148 16.33 0.45 -6.92
N ALA A 149 16.54 0.65 -5.62
CA ALA A 149 17.18 1.85 -5.09
C ALA A 149 18.65 2.02 -5.55
N ARG A 150 19.40 0.91 -5.70
CA ARG A 150 20.77 0.95 -6.25
C ARG A 150 20.85 1.40 -7.71
N LYS A 151 19.78 1.17 -8.49
CA LYS A 151 19.66 1.60 -9.88
C LYS A 151 19.12 3.04 -10.01
N GLY A 152 18.95 3.76 -8.90
CA GLY A 152 18.45 5.13 -8.88
C GLY A 152 16.92 5.27 -8.92
N GLY A 153 16.15 4.16 -9.03
CA GLY A 153 14.69 4.20 -9.03
C GLY A 153 14.08 4.05 -7.62
N GLY A 154 12.76 4.23 -7.51
CA GLY A 154 12.05 4.11 -6.25
C GLY A 154 12.63 5.04 -5.17
N SER A 155 12.92 4.51 -3.98
CA SER A 155 13.52 5.32 -2.91
C SER A 155 14.94 5.82 -3.20
N GLY A 156 15.61 5.35 -4.26
CA GLY A 156 16.89 5.89 -4.71
C GLY A 156 16.79 7.37 -5.08
N LEU A 157 15.64 7.80 -5.60
CA LEU A 157 15.35 9.19 -5.97
C LEU A 157 15.34 10.17 -4.77
N LEU A 158 15.19 9.67 -3.54
CA LEU A 158 15.33 10.50 -2.32
C LEU A 158 16.77 11.00 -2.10
N ARG A 159 17.74 10.45 -2.80
CA ARG A 159 19.16 10.85 -2.77
C ARG A 159 19.56 11.73 -3.96
N ASP A 160 18.66 11.85 -4.93
CA ASP A 160 18.84 12.66 -6.12
C ASP A 160 17.55 13.45 -6.41
N PRO A 161 17.28 14.52 -5.64
CA PRO A 161 16.09 15.35 -5.82
C PRO A 161 15.98 15.96 -7.20
N GLU A 162 17.12 16.32 -7.82
CA GLU A 162 17.14 16.91 -9.16
C GLU A 162 16.62 15.91 -10.21
N LEU A 163 17.09 14.66 -10.15
CA LEU A 163 16.58 13.61 -11.02
C LEU A 163 15.08 13.33 -10.74
N ALA A 164 14.67 13.35 -9.49
CA ALA A 164 13.26 13.18 -9.10
C ALA A 164 12.39 14.26 -9.76
N MET A 165 12.81 15.53 -9.71
CA MET A 165 12.10 16.64 -10.35
C MET A 165 12.06 16.50 -11.88
N ARG A 166 13.18 16.13 -12.52
CA ARG A 166 13.21 15.88 -13.97
C ARG A 166 12.25 14.78 -14.39
N ILE A 167 12.16 13.70 -13.61
CA ILE A 167 11.21 12.61 -13.87
C ILE A 167 9.77 13.11 -13.76
N VAL A 168 9.43 13.85 -12.68
CA VAL A 168 8.07 14.38 -12.51
C VAL A 168 7.71 15.31 -13.67
N ALA A 169 8.60 16.24 -14.02
CA ALA A 169 8.39 17.19 -15.12
C ALA A 169 8.20 16.47 -16.47
N ALA A 170 9.04 15.48 -16.77
CA ALA A 170 8.95 14.71 -18.01
C ALA A 170 7.62 13.94 -18.11
N VAL A 171 7.20 13.29 -17.02
CA VAL A 171 5.92 12.57 -16.97
C VAL A 171 4.74 13.53 -17.05
N ALA A 172 4.75 14.62 -16.28
CA ALA A 172 3.67 15.63 -16.30
C ALA A 172 3.51 16.29 -17.67
N GLY A 173 4.62 16.55 -18.37
CA GLY A 173 4.58 17.08 -19.75
C GLY A 173 4.15 16.05 -20.80
N ALA A 174 4.15 14.77 -20.48
CA ALA A 174 3.86 13.70 -21.44
C ALA A 174 2.39 13.27 -21.49
N VAL A 175 1.60 13.54 -20.44
CA VAL A 175 0.22 13.08 -20.29
C VAL A 175 -0.74 14.21 -19.90
N ARG A 176 -2.03 14.02 -20.17
CA ARG A 176 -3.09 14.97 -19.82
C ARG A 176 -3.72 14.67 -18.46
N ILE A 177 -3.70 13.40 -18.03
CA ILE A 177 -4.23 12.95 -16.74
C ILE A 177 -3.35 13.38 -15.58
N PRO A 178 -3.85 13.41 -14.33
CA PRO A 178 -3.05 13.79 -13.17
C PRO A 178 -1.81 12.92 -12.98
N VAL A 179 -0.70 13.55 -12.59
CA VAL A 179 0.54 12.88 -12.17
C VAL A 179 0.68 13.03 -10.67
N THR A 180 0.80 11.91 -9.96
CA THR A 180 0.98 11.85 -8.50
C THR A 180 2.32 11.22 -8.15
N VAL A 181 2.78 11.43 -6.93
CA VAL A 181 4.03 10.81 -6.45
C VAL A 181 3.78 10.13 -5.13
N LYS A 182 4.21 8.86 -5.02
CA LYS A 182 4.23 8.15 -3.75
C LYS A 182 5.65 8.07 -3.22
N THR A 183 5.90 8.71 -2.06
CA THR A 183 7.24 8.86 -1.48
C THR A 183 7.28 8.53 0.03
N ARG A 184 8.43 8.74 0.64
CA ARG A 184 8.73 8.61 2.06
C ARG A 184 9.27 9.92 2.64
N LEU A 185 9.45 10.00 3.96
CA LEU A 185 10.00 11.17 4.66
C LEU A 185 11.43 11.54 4.20
N GLY A 186 12.18 10.60 3.67
CA GLY A 186 13.55 10.78 3.22
C GLY A 186 14.27 9.44 3.12
N TRP A 187 15.57 9.49 2.77
CA TRP A 187 16.43 8.30 2.73
C TRP A 187 16.74 7.79 4.15
N CYS A 188 17.26 8.66 5.01
CA CYS A 188 17.55 8.40 6.43
C CYS A 188 17.09 9.59 7.27
N GLY A 189 17.09 9.45 8.59
CA GLY A 189 16.63 10.50 9.50
C GLY A 189 17.46 11.78 9.43
N SER A 190 18.79 11.66 9.30
CA SER A 190 19.71 12.80 9.28
C SER A 190 19.70 13.63 8.01
N SER A 191 19.21 13.06 6.89
CA SER A 191 19.13 13.75 5.58
C SER A 191 17.70 14.03 5.14
N ALA A 192 16.71 13.83 6.01
CA ALA A 192 15.31 13.99 5.65
C ALA A 192 14.90 15.47 5.69
N ASP A 193 14.60 16.01 4.53
CA ASP A 193 13.80 17.24 4.37
C ASP A 193 12.51 16.90 3.59
N PRO A 194 11.51 16.33 4.28
CA PRO A 194 10.28 15.97 3.61
C PRO A 194 9.47 17.17 3.10
N VAL A 195 9.63 18.35 3.71
CA VAL A 195 8.91 19.56 3.29
C VAL A 195 9.51 20.12 2.01
N GLY A 196 10.82 20.36 1.97
CA GLY A 196 11.49 20.88 0.78
C GLY A 196 11.37 19.94 -0.41
N PHE A 197 11.53 18.62 -0.18
CA PHE A 197 11.36 17.64 -1.24
C PHE A 197 9.91 17.62 -1.78
N ALA A 198 8.89 17.68 -0.91
CA ALA A 198 7.49 17.70 -1.32
C ALA A 198 7.15 18.97 -2.16
N LEU A 199 7.64 20.15 -1.75
CA LEU A 199 7.49 21.40 -2.49
C LEU A 199 8.17 21.32 -3.86
N SER A 200 9.36 20.73 -3.93
CA SER A 200 10.08 20.55 -5.21
C SER A 200 9.29 19.64 -6.15
N LEU A 201 8.69 18.57 -5.67
CA LEU A 201 7.84 17.69 -6.48
C LEU A 201 6.55 18.40 -6.96
N GLN A 202 5.90 19.19 -6.09
CA GLN A 202 4.75 20.01 -6.46
C GLN A 202 5.12 20.98 -7.59
N ASN A 203 6.23 21.70 -7.45
CA ASN A 203 6.71 22.67 -8.43
C ASN A 203 7.12 22.01 -9.76
N ALA A 204 7.61 20.77 -9.71
CA ALA A 204 7.92 19.97 -10.89
C ALA A 204 6.67 19.45 -11.64
N GLY A 205 5.47 19.60 -11.07
CA GLY A 205 4.22 19.26 -11.76
C GLY A 205 3.42 18.12 -11.11
N ALA A 206 3.83 17.61 -9.95
CA ALA A 206 3.00 16.67 -9.19
C ALA A 206 1.68 17.33 -8.76
N ARG A 207 0.57 16.63 -8.88
CA ARG A 207 -0.80 17.10 -8.59
C ARG A 207 -1.41 16.51 -7.33
N ALA A 208 -0.78 15.53 -6.75
CA ALA A 208 -0.98 15.07 -5.37
C ALA A 208 0.24 14.28 -4.91
N LEU A 209 0.45 14.22 -3.60
CA LEU A 209 1.49 13.39 -3.01
C LEU A 209 0.87 12.36 -2.07
N THR A 210 1.42 11.14 -2.09
CA THR A 210 1.19 10.15 -1.02
C THR A 210 2.48 10.02 -0.21
N LEU A 211 2.43 10.38 1.07
CA LEU A 211 3.59 10.38 1.94
C LEU A 211 3.52 9.27 2.98
N HIS A 212 4.45 8.31 2.89
CA HIS A 212 4.62 7.31 3.92
C HIS A 212 5.44 7.90 5.08
N GLY A 213 4.85 7.92 6.27
CA GLY A 213 5.43 8.51 7.51
C GLY A 213 6.67 7.77 8.05
N ARG A 214 7.49 7.18 7.19
CA ARG A 214 8.78 6.55 7.52
C ARG A 214 9.85 6.90 6.49
N THR A 215 11.11 6.92 6.94
CA THR A 215 12.25 6.99 6.00
C THR A 215 12.44 5.64 5.27
N ARG A 216 13.28 5.66 4.23
CA ARG A 216 13.68 4.41 3.54
C ARG A 216 14.42 3.47 4.49
N GLU A 217 15.26 4.00 5.34
CA GLU A 217 16.08 3.24 6.29
C GLU A 217 15.24 2.50 7.32
N GLN A 218 14.21 3.14 7.86
CA GLN A 218 13.23 2.52 8.75
C GLN A 218 12.49 1.35 8.09
N GLY A 219 12.33 1.38 6.76
CA GLY A 219 11.57 0.33 6.06
C GLY A 219 10.13 0.26 6.56
N PHE A 220 9.86 -0.70 7.43
CA PHE A 220 8.56 -0.90 8.10
C PHE A 220 8.68 -0.95 9.63
N GLN A 221 9.86 -0.68 10.18
CA GLN A 221 10.09 -0.68 11.63
C GLN A 221 9.58 0.59 12.29
N GLY A 222 9.34 0.53 13.61
CA GLY A 222 8.81 1.63 14.39
C GLY A 222 7.39 2.03 13.97
N GLN A 223 7.01 3.26 14.25
CA GLN A 223 5.72 3.85 13.90
C GLN A 223 5.87 4.87 12.77
N ALA A 224 4.79 5.07 12.00
CA ALA A 224 4.73 6.15 11.02
C ALA A 224 4.63 7.51 11.73
N ASP A 225 5.50 8.45 11.38
CA ASP A 225 5.49 9.81 11.92
C ASP A 225 4.39 10.64 11.23
N TRP A 226 3.21 10.64 11.82
CA TRP A 226 2.08 11.43 11.34
C TRP A 226 2.29 12.93 11.58
N ALA A 227 3.09 13.32 12.57
CA ALA A 227 3.44 14.73 12.79
C ALA A 227 4.31 15.29 11.65
N ALA A 228 5.23 14.48 11.11
CA ALA A 228 5.98 14.84 9.90
C ALA A 228 5.05 14.99 8.69
N ILE A 229 4.06 14.12 8.51
CA ILE A 229 3.05 14.25 7.46
C ILE A 229 2.28 15.57 7.62
N ALA A 230 1.87 15.93 8.84
CA ALA A 230 1.19 17.19 9.13
C ALA A 230 2.04 18.42 8.75
N ARG A 231 3.35 18.39 9.00
CA ARG A 231 4.25 19.47 8.59
C ARG A 231 4.27 19.65 7.07
N VAL A 232 4.36 18.55 6.34
CA VAL A 232 4.34 18.58 4.85
C VAL A 232 2.98 19.08 4.36
N LYS A 233 1.86 18.62 4.95
CA LYS A 233 0.51 19.06 4.55
C LYS A 233 0.34 20.57 4.66
N ARG A 234 0.85 21.19 5.73
CA ARG A 234 0.75 22.65 5.89
C ARG A 234 1.51 23.47 4.85
N ALA A 235 2.54 22.89 4.24
CA ALA A 235 3.35 23.57 3.23
C ALA A 235 2.80 23.40 1.80
N LEU A 236 2.06 22.32 1.53
CA LEU A 236 1.57 22.00 0.21
C LEU A 236 0.25 22.70 -0.13
N THR A 237 0.09 23.09 -1.39
CA THR A 237 -1.18 23.57 -1.97
C THR A 237 -1.94 22.47 -2.72
N ILE A 238 -1.26 21.38 -3.07
CA ILE A 238 -1.86 20.19 -3.69
C ILE A 238 -2.33 19.20 -2.62
N PRO A 239 -3.23 18.26 -2.96
CA PRO A 239 -3.65 17.20 -2.04
C PRO A 239 -2.49 16.36 -1.52
N LEU A 240 -2.54 16.04 -0.22
CA LEU A 240 -1.64 15.11 0.44
C LEU A 240 -2.42 13.91 1.00
N ILE A 241 -2.00 12.72 0.62
CA ILE A 241 -2.56 11.45 1.09
C ILE A 241 -1.61 10.87 2.15
N ALA A 242 -2.10 10.68 3.36
CA ALA A 242 -1.32 10.09 4.45
C ALA A 242 -1.22 8.57 4.28
N ASN A 243 -0.02 8.02 4.49
CA ASN A 243 0.23 6.58 4.41
C ASN A 243 1.11 6.10 5.56
N GLY A 244 0.80 4.93 6.08
CA GLY A 244 1.52 4.25 7.15
C GLY A 244 0.65 4.04 8.39
N ASP A 245 0.63 2.80 8.88
CA ASP A 245 -0.03 2.33 10.11
C ASP A 245 -1.54 2.54 10.21
N VAL A 246 -2.22 2.78 9.10
CA VAL A 246 -3.67 2.75 8.99
C VAL A 246 -4.11 1.30 8.78
N ARG A 247 -4.73 0.69 9.82
CA ARG A 247 -5.14 -0.72 9.86
C ARG A 247 -6.61 -0.91 10.24
N SER A 248 -7.28 0.17 10.62
CA SER A 248 -8.69 0.18 11.00
C SER A 248 -9.36 1.51 10.59
N PRO A 249 -10.69 1.60 10.61
CA PRO A 249 -11.41 2.87 10.48
C PRO A 249 -10.98 3.92 11.50
N GLU A 250 -10.76 3.52 12.75
CA GLU A 250 -10.34 4.39 13.84
C GLU A 250 -8.93 4.96 13.59
N ASP A 251 -8.01 4.12 13.07
CA ASP A 251 -6.68 4.59 12.66
C ASP A 251 -6.77 5.65 11.56
N ALA A 252 -7.67 5.46 10.60
CA ALA A 252 -7.87 6.41 9.50
C ALA A 252 -8.39 7.76 10.01
N LEU A 253 -9.41 7.74 10.86
CA LEU A 253 -9.96 8.95 11.49
C LEU A 253 -8.88 9.68 12.29
N ARG A 254 -8.14 8.97 13.14
CA ARG A 254 -7.05 9.53 13.95
C ARG A 254 -5.92 10.08 13.09
N CYS A 255 -5.52 9.35 12.03
CA CYS A 255 -4.49 9.79 11.10
C CYS A 255 -4.89 11.12 10.44
N LEU A 256 -6.12 11.23 9.93
CA LEU A 256 -6.61 12.44 9.30
C LEU A 256 -6.75 13.61 10.27
N ALA A 257 -7.24 13.37 11.49
CA ALA A 257 -7.33 14.39 12.53
C ALA A 257 -5.95 14.97 12.90
N LEU A 258 -4.93 14.11 12.98
CA LEU A 258 -3.56 14.52 13.35
C LEU A 258 -2.79 15.16 12.20
N THR A 259 -3.02 14.70 10.97
CA THR A 259 -2.23 15.12 9.81
C THR A 259 -2.84 16.27 9.03
N GLY A 260 -4.16 16.43 9.08
CA GLY A 260 -4.92 17.33 8.19
C GLY A 260 -4.85 16.90 6.72
N ALA A 261 -4.43 15.66 6.44
CA ALA A 261 -4.33 15.14 5.07
C ALA A 261 -5.69 15.08 4.37
N ASP A 262 -5.69 15.09 3.05
CA ASP A 262 -6.91 15.08 2.22
C ASP A 262 -7.49 13.69 2.01
N GLY A 263 -6.78 12.65 2.43
CA GLY A 263 -7.18 11.26 2.39
C GLY A 263 -6.12 10.35 2.99
N VAL A 264 -6.40 9.05 3.01
CA VAL A 264 -5.47 8.02 3.49
C VAL A 264 -5.23 6.96 2.44
N MET A 265 -4.01 6.42 2.40
CA MET A 265 -3.69 5.26 1.59
C MET A 265 -3.39 4.06 2.48
N VAL A 266 -4.09 2.95 2.22
CA VAL A 266 -3.96 1.71 3.00
C VAL A 266 -3.11 0.72 2.23
N GLY A 267 -2.05 0.22 2.86
CA GLY A 267 -1.16 -0.80 2.28
C GLY A 267 -1.37 -2.16 2.94
N ARG A 268 -0.44 -2.57 3.77
CA ARG A 268 -0.40 -3.90 4.41
C ARG A 268 -1.69 -4.29 5.15
N GLY A 269 -2.44 -3.32 5.64
CA GLY A 269 -3.75 -3.58 6.27
C GLY A 269 -4.77 -4.24 5.35
N THR A 270 -4.63 -4.11 4.02
CA THR A 270 -5.53 -4.75 3.05
C THR A 270 -5.13 -6.20 2.73
N MET A 271 -3.94 -6.64 3.13
CA MET A 271 -3.48 -8.02 2.88
C MET A 271 -4.32 -9.00 3.71
N GLY A 272 -5.08 -9.86 3.03
CA GLY A 272 -6.07 -10.75 3.65
C GLY A 272 -7.34 -10.04 4.16
N ALA A 273 -7.45 -8.72 3.96
CA ALA A 273 -8.60 -7.93 4.38
C ALA A 273 -9.03 -6.91 3.30
N PRO A 274 -9.43 -7.37 2.09
CA PRO A 274 -9.80 -6.46 0.98
C PRO A 274 -10.99 -5.55 1.34
N TRP A 275 -11.83 -5.94 2.30
CA TRP A 275 -12.95 -5.16 2.84
C TRP A 275 -12.51 -3.91 3.63
N LEU A 276 -11.24 -3.81 4.05
CA LEU A 276 -10.77 -2.73 4.91
C LEU A 276 -10.93 -1.35 4.25
N VAL A 277 -10.71 -1.26 2.94
CA VAL A 277 -10.87 0.01 2.20
C VAL A 277 -12.30 0.51 2.30
N GLY A 278 -13.30 -0.34 2.06
CA GLY A 278 -14.72 0.02 2.17
C GLY A 278 -15.16 0.34 3.59
N ARG A 279 -14.63 -0.36 4.59
CA ARG A 279 -14.90 -0.06 6.00
C ARG A 279 -14.38 1.31 6.42
N ILE A 280 -13.18 1.66 5.96
CA ILE A 280 -12.61 2.99 6.21
C ILE A 280 -13.43 4.06 5.46
N ASP A 281 -13.80 3.80 4.20
CA ASP A 281 -14.61 4.75 3.42
C ASP A 281 -15.95 5.04 4.10
N ALA A 282 -16.65 4.01 4.59
CA ALA A 282 -17.88 4.18 5.36
C ALA A 282 -17.67 5.06 6.60
N ALA A 283 -16.62 4.82 7.38
CA ALA A 283 -16.30 5.61 8.56
C ALA A 283 -16.00 7.07 8.22
N LEU A 284 -15.23 7.32 7.16
CA LEU A 284 -14.89 8.68 6.71
C LEU A 284 -16.11 9.46 6.18
N ARG A 285 -17.12 8.76 5.67
CA ARG A 285 -18.41 9.35 5.26
C ARG A 285 -19.43 9.47 6.39
N GLY A 286 -19.08 9.03 7.62
CA GLY A 286 -20.03 9.00 8.75
C GLY A 286 -21.15 7.98 8.58
N LEU A 287 -20.96 6.97 7.70
CA LEU A 287 -21.91 5.88 7.47
C LEU A 287 -21.67 4.72 8.44
N PRO A 288 -22.65 3.86 8.68
CA PRO A 288 -22.45 2.63 9.45
C PRO A 288 -21.31 1.80 8.85
N VAL A 289 -20.31 1.49 9.69
CA VAL A 289 -19.16 0.69 9.24
C VAL A 289 -19.59 -0.77 9.07
N PRO A 290 -19.44 -1.35 7.87
CA PRO A 290 -19.81 -2.75 7.66
C PRO A 290 -19.06 -3.68 8.61
N PRO A 291 -19.66 -4.79 9.06
CA PRO A 291 -18.98 -5.76 9.90
C PRO A 291 -17.77 -6.36 9.17
N ILE A 292 -16.84 -6.89 9.96
CA ILE A 292 -15.75 -7.69 9.40
C ILE A 292 -16.35 -9.02 8.94
N PRO A 293 -16.03 -9.53 7.74
CA PRO A 293 -16.49 -10.84 7.29
C PRO A 293 -16.18 -11.95 8.30
N ASP A 294 -17.13 -12.82 8.54
CA ASP A 294 -16.96 -13.99 9.40
C ASP A 294 -16.00 -15.03 8.79
N ALA A 295 -15.72 -16.10 9.51
CA ALA A 295 -14.78 -17.13 9.06
C ALA A 295 -15.23 -17.81 7.76
N GLY A 296 -16.52 -18.14 7.62
CA GLY A 296 -17.08 -18.76 6.42
C GLY A 296 -16.95 -17.83 5.21
N GLN A 297 -17.31 -16.56 5.36
CA GLN A 297 -17.17 -15.54 4.30
C GLN A 297 -15.71 -15.37 3.88
N ARG A 298 -14.76 -15.37 4.82
CA ARG A 298 -13.33 -15.27 4.51
C ARG A 298 -12.82 -16.51 3.79
N LEU A 299 -13.26 -17.70 4.15
CA LEU A 299 -12.89 -18.94 3.48
C LEU A 299 -13.44 -18.98 2.05
N ALA A 300 -14.70 -18.55 1.84
CA ALA A 300 -15.27 -18.40 0.51
C ALA A 300 -14.47 -17.42 -0.35
N LEU A 301 -14.06 -16.28 0.21
CA LEU A 301 -13.24 -15.30 -0.48
C LEU A 301 -11.85 -15.86 -0.84
N ALA A 302 -11.26 -16.65 0.06
CA ALA A 302 -9.98 -17.33 -0.15
C ALA A 302 -10.08 -18.36 -1.28
N ALA A 303 -11.13 -19.17 -1.31
CA ALA A 303 -11.39 -20.14 -2.36
C ALA A 303 -11.57 -19.45 -3.74
N GLU A 304 -12.38 -18.40 -3.79
CA GLU A 304 -12.57 -17.62 -5.00
C GLU A 304 -11.25 -17.01 -5.52
N GLN A 305 -10.44 -16.43 -4.63
CA GLN A 305 -9.14 -15.88 -5.03
C GLN A 305 -8.19 -16.95 -5.55
N LEU A 306 -8.21 -18.15 -4.96
CA LEU A 306 -7.45 -19.30 -5.46
C LEU A 306 -7.86 -19.64 -6.89
N GLU A 307 -9.18 -19.83 -7.14
CA GLU A 307 -9.67 -20.21 -8.47
C GLU A 307 -9.35 -19.14 -9.52
N ALA A 308 -9.52 -17.87 -9.18
CA ALA A 308 -9.18 -16.77 -10.09
C ALA A 308 -7.67 -16.74 -10.43
N LEU A 309 -6.80 -17.03 -9.47
CA LEU A 309 -5.35 -17.11 -9.68
C LEU A 309 -4.96 -18.34 -10.51
N LEU A 310 -5.60 -19.49 -10.29
CA LEU A 310 -5.39 -20.69 -11.09
C LEU A 310 -5.86 -20.48 -12.52
N ALA A 311 -7.02 -19.89 -12.74
CA ALA A 311 -7.53 -19.57 -14.07
C ALA A 311 -6.60 -18.61 -14.83
N ALA A 312 -6.04 -17.61 -14.15
CA ALA A 312 -5.19 -16.59 -14.78
C ALA A 312 -3.74 -17.03 -14.99
N ARG A 313 -3.21 -17.95 -14.17
CA ARG A 313 -1.76 -18.27 -14.10
C ARG A 313 -1.45 -19.77 -14.15
N GLY A 314 -2.46 -20.63 -14.30
CA GLY A 314 -2.31 -22.08 -14.24
C GLY A 314 -1.73 -22.52 -12.88
N GLU A 315 -0.92 -23.55 -12.85
CA GLU A 315 -0.30 -24.08 -11.63
C GLU A 315 0.55 -23.03 -10.86
N LYS A 316 1.17 -22.08 -11.57
CA LYS A 316 1.88 -20.96 -10.93
C LYS A 316 0.95 -20.09 -10.06
N GLY A 317 -0.35 -20.11 -10.35
CA GLY A 317 -1.38 -19.44 -9.56
C GLY A 317 -1.41 -19.93 -8.12
N LEU A 318 -1.19 -21.22 -7.85
CA LEU A 318 -1.10 -21.77 -6.49
C LEU A 318 0.03 -21.13 -5.68
N LEU A 319 1.20 -20.96 -6.27
CA LEU A 319 2.34 -20.33 -5.57
C LEU A 319 2.03 -18.88 -5.18
N ILE A 320 1.33 -18.16 -6.04
CA ILE A 320 0.88 -16.78 -5.77
C ILE A 320 -0.21 -16.79 -4.71
N ALA A 321 -1.17 -17.71 -4.79
CA ALA A 321 -2.30 -17.82 -3.87
C ALA A 321 -1.87 -18.07 -2.42
N ARG A 322 -0.85 -18.91 -2.18
CA ARG A 322 -0.43 -19.31 -0.81
C ARG A 322 -0.34 -18.14 0.16
N LYS A 323 0.33 -17.06 -0.20
CA LYS A 323 0.46 -15.89 0.68
C LYS A 323 -0.89 -15.20 0.94
N HIS A 324 -1.75 -15.08 -0.08
CA HIS A 324 -3.08 -14.49 0.07
C HIS A 324 -3.96 -15.34 0.98
N LEU A 325 -3.99 -16.68 0.75
CA LEU A 325 -4.69 -17.62 1.61
C LEU A 325 -4.20 -17.53 3.06
N GLY A 326 -2.86 -17.48 3.24
CA GLY A 326 -2.25 -17.32 4.56
C GLY A 326 -2.63 -16.02 5.28
N TRP A 327 -2.87 -14.94 4.55
CA TRP A 327 -3.34 -13.67 5.12
C TRP A 327 -4.85 -13.65 5.37
N THR A 328 -5.63 -14.26 4.49
CA THR A 328 -7.11 -14.28 4.62
C THR A 328 -7.56 -15.21 5.72
N CYS A 329 -6.91 -16.37 5.87
CA CYS A 329 -7.23 -17.36 6.90
C CYS A 329 -6.59 -16.99 8.25
N GLN A 330 -7.12 -15.96 8.91
CA GLN A 330 -6.64 -15.47 10.21
C GLN A 330 -7.81 -15.07 11.13
N GLY A 331 -7.58 -15.08 12.44
CA GLY A 331 -8.49 -14.50 13.42
C GLY A 331 -9.78 -15.31 13.66
N PHE A 332 -9.75 -16.63 13.43
CA PHE A 332 -10.82 -17.56 13.77
C PHE A 332 -10.22 -18.88 14.30
N ALA A 333 -11.05 -19.71 14.94
CA ALA A 333 -10.61 -20.98 15.51
C ALA A 333 -10.07 -21.91 14.41
N GLY A 334 -8.94 -22.60 14.63
CA GLY A 334 -8.30 -23.50 13.66
C GLY A 334 -7.54 -22.78 12.52
N ALA A 335 -7.49 -21.45 12.51
CA ALA A 335 -6.82 -20.70 11.45
C ALA A 335 -5.30 -20.98 11.37
N ALA A 336 -4.66 -21.31 12.46
CA ALA A 336 -3.21 -21.59 12.49
C ALA A 336 -2.89 -22.90 11.78
N GLU A 337 -3.64 -23.97 12.09
CA GLU A 337 -3.54 -25.29 11.47
C GLU A 337 -3.88 -25.21 9.98
N LEU A 338 -4.96 -24.52 9.64
CA LEU A 338 -5.35 -24.32 8.25
C LEU A 338 -4.22 -23.63 7.46
N ARG A 339 -3.68 -22.53 7.96
CA ARG A 339 -2.55 -21.84 7.29
C ARG A 339 -1.34 -22.76 7.12
N HIS A 340 -1.01 -23.55 8.15
CA HIS A 340 0.09 -24.51 8.06
C HIS A 340 -0.13 -25.51 6.94
N GLY A 341 -1.34 -26.06 6.81
CA GLY A 341 -1.73 -26.94 5.72
C GLY A 341 -1.66 -26.27 4.35
N LEU A 342 -2.27 -25.08 4.22
CA LEU A 342 -2.29 -24.32 2.96
C LEU A 342 -0.89 -23.95 2.44
N MET A 343 0.06 -23.64 3.34
CA MET A 343 1.44 -23.35 2.94
C MET A 343 2.19 -24.56 2.40
N ARG A 344 1.77 -25.78 2.75
CA ARG A 344 2.39 -27.05 2.37
C ARG A 344 1.66 -27.81 1.28
N ALA A 345 0.41 -27.45 1.00
CA ALA A 345 -0.38 -28.08 -0.05
C ALA A 345 0.37 -28.01 -1.39
N GLY A 346 0.67 -29.17 -1.97
CA GLY A 346 1.45 -29.29 -3.21
C GLY A 346 0.63 -29.04 -4.46
N THR A 347 -0.69 -29.26 -4.39
CA THR A 347 -1.60 -29.21 -5.54
C THR A 347 -2.81 -28.29 -5.27
N PRO A 348 -3.46 -27.79 -6.32
CA PRO A 348 -4.72 -27.06 -6.20
C PRO A 348 -5.80 -27.87 -5.49
N GLU A 349 -5.91 -29.19 -5.78
CA GLU A 349 -6.90 -30.10 -5.23
C GLU A 349 -6.75 -30.20 -3.70
N ALA A 350 -5.54 -30.47 -3.21
CA ALA A 350 -5.27 -30.52 -1.77
C ALA A 350 -5.58 -29.18 -1.08
N THR A 351 -5.35 -28.06 -1.78
CA THR A 351 -5.66 -26.72 -1.25
C THR A 351 -7.18 -26.50 -1.16
N ARG A 352 -7.94 -26.91 -2.19
CA ARG A 352 -9.42 -26.86 -2.19
C ARG A 352 -10.02 -27.68 -1.07
N GLU A 353 -9.53 -28.91 -0.87
CA GLU A 353 -9.98 -29.81 0.20
C GLU A 353 -9.73 -29.21 1.59
N LEU A 354 -8.59 -28.56 1.80
CA LEU A 354 -8.31 -27.89 3.08
C LEU A 354 -9.28 -26.73 3.34
N LEU A 355 -9.56 -25.91 2.33
CA LEU A 355 -10.50 -24.80 2.44
C LEU A 355 -11.94 -25.30 2.66
N ALA A 356 -12.37 -26.34 1.94
CA ALA A 356 -13.70 -26.93 2.07
C ALA A 356 -13.92 -27.51 3.48
N ARG A 357 -13.01 -28.37 3.96
CA ARG A 357 -13.07 -28.92 5.31
C ARG A 357 -13.14 -27.86 6.41
N ALA A 358 -12.37 -26.76 6.23
CA ALA A 358 -12.43 -25.64 7.17
C ALA A 358 -13.80 -24.94 7.10
N ALA A 359 -14.39 -24.77 5.92
CA ALA A 359 -15.71 -24.14 5.76
C ALA A 359 -16.84 -24.96 6.38
N ASP A 360 -16.82 -26.29 6.21
CA ASP A 360 -17.80 -27.21 6.80
C ASP A 360 -17.83 -27.13 8.34
N GLY A 361 -16.66 -26.96 8.96
CA GLY A 361 -16.54 -26.75 10.41
C GLY A 361 -17.25 -25.48 10.93
N PHE A 362 -17.44 -24.46 10.08
CA PHE A 362 -18.18 -23.25 10.43
C PHE A 362 -19.65 -23.29 9.99
N GLY A 363 -20.02 -24.15 9.02
CA GLY A 363 -21.41 -24.35 8.57
C GLY A 363 -22.26 -25.09 9.57
N SER A 364 -21.66 -26.05 10.33
CA SER A 364 -22.33 -26.85 11.34
C SER A 364 -22.54 -26.15 12.68
N SER A 365 -21.99 -24.92 12.86
CA SER A 365 -22.09 -24.17 14.12
C SER A 365 -23.16 -23.06 14.08
N ARG A 366 -24.09 -23.06 13.11
CA ARG A 366 -25.27 -22.18 13.15
C ARG A 366 -26.36 -22.86 13.99
N PRO A 367 -26.82 -22.21 15.09
CA PRO A 367 -27.95 -22.67 15.88
C PRO A 367 -29.26 -22.61 15.08
#